data_18b42e755bc6949092abf4dd4310354c
#
_entry.id   18b42e755bc6949092abf4dd4310354c
#
_cell.length_a   1.000
_cell.length_b   1.000
_cell.length_c   1.000
_cell.angle_alpha   90.00
_cell.angle_beta   90.00
_cell.angle_gamma   90.00
#
_symmetry.space_group_name_H-M   'P 1'
#
loop_
_entity.id
_entity.type
_entity.pdbx_description
1 polymer ?
#
loop_
_entity_poly.entity_id
_entity_poly.type
_entity_poly.pdbx_seq_one_letter_code
_entity_poly.pdbx_strand_id
1 'polypeptide(L)'
;RCYIEFNGVNSSCTVLLNDVKIAEHNGGYSTFRSDITDYLKDENSLKVFVDNSPNDKVYPQRADFTFYGGIYRDVNLIIVNENHFDLDYYGGKGLYVTPRIEGNNAIVEIEAYFAGNADEVVVSIDSVSETVLYPTYENNKGKVKGSVEIKNVHLWNGLADPYLYNITATLIKNKQPVDRIYDRFGVREYYIDSEKGFFLNGKSYPLHGVSRHQDRAGVGNALTKEMHENDMDIILSMGANSIRLAHYQ
;
A
#
# COMPACT_ATOMS: atom_id res chain seq x y z
N ARG A 1 -3.30 -14.19 -15.02
CA ARG A 1 -2.15 -14.57 -14.21
C ARG A 1 -2.58 -14.75 -12.76
N CYS A 2 -1.81 -15.53 -12.02
CA CYS A 2 -2.06 -15.82 -10.62
C CYS A 2 -0.80 -15.50 -9.80
N TYR A 3 -0.98 -14.70 -8.75
CA TYR A 3 0.10 -14.35 -7.81
C TYR A 3 -0.25 -14.87 -6.42
N ILE A 4 0.77 -15.28 -5.68
CA ILE A 4 0.66 -15.47 -4.24
C ILE A 4 1.29 -14.27 -3.53
N GLU A 5 0.58 -13.70 -2.56
CA GLU A 5 1.01 -12.55 -1.78
C GLU A 5 1.10 -12.93 -0.30
N PHE A 6 2.15 -12.51 0.35
CA PHE A 6 2.36 -12.62 1.79
C PHE A 6 2.49 -11.21 2.37
N ASN A 7 1.62 -10.85 3.29
CA ASN A 7 1.60 -9.52 3.91
C ASN A 7 2.57 -9.38 5.09
N GLY A 8 3.12 -10.49 5.58
CA GLY A 8 4.12 -10.48 6.63
C GLY A 8 4.54 -11.88 7.03
N VAL A 9 5.84 -12.18 6.88
CA VAL A 9 6.45 -13.46 7.26
C VAL A 9 7.77 -13.18 7.96
N ASN A 10 7.86 -13.40 9.25
CA ASN A 10 9.04 -13.02 10.04
C ASN A 10 9.94 -14.22 10.34
N SER A 11 11.22 -14.11 10.02
CA SER A 11 11.97 -12.97 9.48
C SER A 11 12.55 -13.27 8.09
N SER A 12 12.85 -14.52 7.81
CA SER A 12 13.32 -15.02 6.51
C SER A 12 12.46 -16.19 6.09
N CYS A 13 12.15 -16.30 4.81
CA CYS A 13 11.39 -17.45 4.34
C CYS A 13 11.81 -17.91 2.93
N THR A 14 11.55 -19.19 2.67
CA THR A 14 11.62 -19.81 1.34
C THR A 14 10.26 -20.41 1.04
N VAL A 15 9.72 -20.09 -0.14
CA VAL A 15 8.41 -20.56 -0.60
C VAL A 15 8.59 -21.53 -1.74
N LEU A 16 8.01 -22.72 -1.61
CA LEU A 16 7.97 -23.76 -2.63
C LEU A 16 6.53 -24.02 -3.07
N LEU A 17 6.29 -24.04 -4.36
CA LEU A 17 5.04 -24.51 -4.96
C LEU A 17 5.33 -25.77 -5.78
N ASN A 18 4.68 -26.89 -5.46
CA ASN A 18 4.89 -28.17 -6.12
C ASN A 18 6.37 -28.60 -6.12
N ASP A 19 7.06 -28.36 -4.98
CA ASP A 19 8.48 -28.59 -4.74
C ASP A 19 9.44 -27.70 -5.56
N VAL A 20 8.94 -26.72 -6.31
CA VAL A 20 9.73 -25.71 -7.02
C VAL A 20 9.82 -24.45 -6.17
N LYS A 21 11.04 -23.92 -5.97
CA LYS A 21 11.23 -22.65 -5.26
C LYS A 21 10.71 -21.49 -6.11
N ILE A 22 9.69 -20.79 -5.59
CA ILE A 22 9.04 -19.66 -6.26
C ILE A 22 9.40 -18.32 -5.65
N ALA A 23 9.81 -18.29 -4.37
CA ALA A 23 10.24 -17.06 -3.70
C ALA A 23 11.24 -17.33 -2.57
N GLU A 24 12.05 -16.33 -2.28
CA GLU A 24 12.83 -16.17 -1.06
C GLU A 24 12.69 -14.73 -0.60
N HIS A 25 12.42 -14.51 0.70
CA HIS A 25 12.24 -13.17 1.23
C HIS A 25 12.93 -13.02 2.58
N ASN A 26 13.55 -11.85 2.78
CA ASN A 26 14.19 -11.46 4.04
C ASN A 26 13.61 -10.11 4.47
N GLY A 27 12.99 -10.08 5.65
CA GLY A 27 12.31 -8.89 6.17
C GLY A 27 10.90 -9.25 6.65
N GLY A 28 10.65 -9.16 7.96
CA GLY A 28 9.43 -9.69 8.57
C GLY A 28 8.17 -8.86 8.36
N TYR A 29 8.29 -7.63 7.88
CA TYR A 29 7.21 -6.63 7.98
C TYR A 29 6.75 -6.07 6.64
N SER A 30 7.41 -6.44 5.56
CA SER A 30 7.06 -6.01 4.20
C SER A 30 6.27 -7.09 3.45
N THR A 31 5.32 -6.64 2.62
CA THR A 31 4.60 -7.49 1.68
C THR A 31 5.53 -7.92 0.54
N PHE A 32 5.44 -9.18 0.15
CA PHE A 32 6.07 -9.68 -1.08
C PHE A 32 5.10 -10.56 -1.86
N ARG A 33 5.33 -10.63 -3.17
CA ARG A 33 4.52 -11.39 -4.13
C ARG A 33 5.38 -12.28 -5.00
N SER A 34 4.80 -13.34 -5.51
CA SER A 34 5.40 -14.18 -6.55
C SER A 34 4.35 -14.54 -7.58
N ASP A 35 4.67 -14.37 -8.85
CA ASP A 35 3.86 -14.91 -9.94
C ASP A 35 4.00 -16.43 -9.96
N ILE A 36 2.89 -17.12 -9.81
CA ILE A 36 2.83 -18.57 -9.74
C ILE A 36 2.12 -19.19 -10.94
N THR A 37 1.78 -18.39 -11.94
CA THR A 37 0.97 -18.81 -13.10
C THR A 37 1.50 -20.06 -13.77
N ASP A 38 2.81 -20.10 -14.04
CA ASP A 38 3.45 -21.19 -14.79
C ASP A 38 3.76 -22.43 -13.94
N TYR A 39 3.53 -22.34 -12.61
CA TYR A 39 3.79 -23.42 -11.66
C TYR A 39 2.52 -24.16 -11.20
N LEU A 40 1.34 -23.64 -11.58
CA LEU A 40 0.05 -24.19 -11.16
C LEU A 40 -0.24 -25.52 -11.87
N LYS A 41 -0.86 -26.42 -11.10
CA LYS A 41 -1.41 -27.73 -11.51
C LYS A 41 -2.86 -27.83 -11.07
N ASP A 42 -3.54 -28.92 -11.40
CA ASP A 42 -4.90 -29.19 -10.92
C ASP A 42 -4.94 -29.28 -9.38
N GLU A 43 -3.94 -29.94 -8.79
CA GLU A 43 -3.71 -29.96 -7.33
C GLU A 43 -2.34 -29.35 -7.02
N ASN A 44 -2.28 -28.48 -6.03
CA ASN A 44 -1.08 -27.74 -5.69
C ASN A 44 -0.69 -27.92 -4.23
N SER A 45 0.61 -28.13 -3.99
CA SER A 45 1.20 -28.18 -2.66
C SER A 45 2.08 -26.94 -2.44
N LEU A 46 1.66 -26.09 -1.48
CA LEU A 46 2.44 -24.93 -1.05
C LEU A 46 3.17 -25.25 0.25
N LYS A 47 4.50 -25.05 0.25
CA LYS A 47 5.35 -25.19 1.44
C LYS A 47 6.06 -23.88 1.71
N VAL A 48 5.98 -23.39 2.95
CA VAL A 48 6.66 -22.16 3.38
C VAL A 48 7.56 -22.50 4.56
N PHE A 49 8.85 -22.38 4.35
CA PHE A 49 9.86 -22.53 5.40
C PHE A 49 10.15 -21.15 5.97
N VAL A 50 9.93 -20.98 7.27
CA VAL A 50 10.10 -19.70 7.95
C VAL A 50 11.14 -19.86 9.05
N ASP A 51 12.08 -18.92 9.13
CA ASP A 51 13.12 -18.87 10.14
C ASP A 51 13.22 -17.46 10.73
N ASN A 52 13.06 -17.32 12.04
CA ASN A 52 13.23 -16.08 12.78
C ASN A 52 14.49 -16.06 13.67
N SER A 53 15.40 -16.98 13.46
CA SER A 53 16.70 -16.97 14.14
C SER A 53 17.51 -15.73 13.75
N PRO A 54 18.40 -15.25 14.65
CA PRO A 54 19.29 -14.13 14.35
C PRO A 54 20.13 -14.38 13.09
N ASN A 55 20.18 -13.42 12.19
CA ASN A 55 20.95 -13.47 10.97
C ASN A 55 21.42 -12.05 10.57
N ASP A 56 22.30 -11.94 9.59
CA ASP A 56 22.88 -10.67 9.13
C ASP A 56 22.09 -9.97 8.01
N LYS A 57 20.94 -10.54 7.61
CA LYS A 57 20.11 -10.02 6.49
C LYS A 57 18.95 -9.16 6.97
N VAL A 58 18.50 -9.34 8.21
CA VAL A 58 17.28 -8.70 8.75
C VAL A 58 17.60 -7.91 10.00
N TYR A 59 17.22 -6.65 10.03
CA TYR A 59 17.37 -5.75 11.17
C TYR A 59 16.01 -5.25 11.68
N PRO A 60 15.91 -4.92 12.98
CA PRO A 60 16.89 -5.09 14.02
C PRO A 60 17.01 -6.55 14.48
N GLN A 61 18.15 -6.93 15.04
CA GLN A 61 18.38 -8.25 15.63
C GLN A 61 18.03 -8.28 17.14
N ARG A 62 17.99 -7.12 17.78
CA ARG A 62 17.61 -6.93 19.18
C ARG A 62 16.90 -5.60 19.34
N ALA A 63 15.82 -5.59 20.09
CA ALA A 63 15.05 -4.40 20.43
C ALA A 63 14.24 -4.66 21.72
N ASP A 64 13.46 -3.68 22.15
CA ASP A 64 12.58 -3.72 23.32
C ASP A 64 11.20 -4.32 23.03
N PHE A 65 11.06 -5.03 21.93
CA PHE A 65 9.82 -5.73 21.55
C PHE A 65 10.12 -7.19 21.14
N THR A 66 9.09 -8.03 21.17
CA THR A 66 9.21 -9.44 20.82
C THR A 66 9.26 -9.63 19.30
N PHE A 67 10.21 -10.41 18.83
CA PHE A 67 10.34 -10.84 17.43
C PHE A 67 9.54 -12.14 17.23
N TYR A 68 8.25 -12.01 16.98
CA TYR A 68 7.39 -13.16 16.71
C TYR A 68 7.71 -13.76 15.34
N GLY A 69 7.99 -15.07 15.32
CA GLY A 69 8.25 -15.80 14.07
C GLY A 69 6.98 -16.31 13.41
N GLY A 70 7.11 -16.65 12.13
CA GLY A 70 6.04 -17.28 11.36
C GLY A 70 5.29 -16.34 10.40
N ILE A 71 4.22 -16.89 9.82
CA ILE A 71 3.29 -16.14 8.97
C ILE A 71 2.24 -15.53 9.91
N TYR A 72 2.26 -14.21 10.08
CA TYR A 72 1.42 -13.52 11.06
C TYR A 72 0.44 -12.52 10.44
N ARG A 73 0.48 -12.34 9.13
CA ARG A 73 -0.48 -11.56 8.34
C ARG A 73 -1.06 -12.43 7.23
N ASP A 74 -1.99 -11.88 6.49
CA ASP A 74 -2.73 -12.60 5.44
C ASP A 74 -1.81 -13.14 4.34
N VAL A 75 -2.24 -14.27 3.78
CA VAL A 75 -1.72 -14.84 2.55
C VAL A 75 -2.85 -14.86 1.53
N ASN A 76 -2.63 -14.21 0.39
CA ASN A 76 -3.66 -14.00 -0.62
C ASN A 76 -3.28 -14.66 -1.95
N LEU A 77 -4.29 -15.16 -2.66
CA LEU A 77 -4.18 -15.44 -4.10
C LEU A 77 -4.78 -14.26 -4.86
N ILE A 78 -3.99 -13.66 -5.74
CA ILE A 78 -4.39 -12.55 -6.58
C ILE A 78 -4.51 -13.08 -8.00
N ILE A 79 -5.71 -13.05 -8.56
CA ILE A 79 -5.99 -13.49 -9.93
C ILE A 79 -6.30 -12.25 -10.76
N VAL A 80 -5.52 -12.05 -11.83
CA VAL A 80 -5.64 -10.90 -12.72
C VAL A 80 -5.60 -11.33 -14.19
N ASN A 81 -6.04 -10.45 -15.08
CA ASN A 81 -5.86 -10.62 -16.52
C ASN A 81 -4.38 -10.54 -16.92
N GLU A 82 -4.04 -10.89 -18.16
CA GLU A 82 -2.68 -10.66 -18.70
C GLU A 82 -2.32 -9.17 -18.69
N ASN A 83 -3.28 -8.33 -19.05
CA ASN A 83 -3.14 -6.88 -18.99
C ASN A 83 -3.72 -6.41 -17.65
N HIS A 84 -2.87 -6.06 -16.70
CA HIS A 84 -3.27 -5.70 -15.33
C HIS A 84 -2.34 -4.63 -14.76
N PHE A 85 -2.81 -3.87 -13.76
CA PHE A 85 -1.97 -2.94 -13.02
C PHE A 85 -0.82 -3.66 -12.34
N ASP A 86 0.37 -3.06 -12.36
CA ASP A 86 1.61 -3.69 -11.92
C ASP A 86 1.57 -3.99 -10.41
N LEU A 87 1.76 -5.24 -10.06
CA LEU A 87 1.80 -5.72 -8.68
C LEU A 87 3.21 -5.72 -8.09
N ASP A 88 4.24 -5.48 -8.92
CA ASP A 88 5.65 -5.61 -8.53
C ASP A 88 6.34 -4.25 -8.32
N TYR A 89 5.74 -3.14 -8.78
CA TYR A 89 6.35 -1.83 -8.67
C TYR A 89 6.35 -1.36 -7.20
N TYR A 90 7.47 -1.54 -6.54
CA TYR A 90 7.68 -1.27 -5.10
C TYR A 90 6.62 -1.89 -4.17
N GLY A 91 6.03 -3.03 -4.55
CA GLY A 91 4.99 -3.70 -3.77
C GLY A 91 3.66 -2.94 -3.69
N GLY A 92 3.50 -1.88 -4.46
CA GLY A 92 2.29 -1.06 -4.49
C GLY A 92 1.18 -1.65 -5.37
N LYS A 93 0.13 -0.83 -5.58
CA LYS A 93 -1.04 -1.21 -6.40
C LYS A 93 -0.87 -0.88 -7.88
N GLY A 94 0.28 -0.31 -8.29
CA GLY A 94 0.48 0.18 -9.63
C GLY A 94 -0.17 1.55 -9.93
N LEU A 95 -0.75 2.23 -8.94
CA LEU A 95 -1.31 3.58 -9.04
C LEU A 95 -0.69 4.48 -7.97
N TYR A 96 -0.18 5.64 -8.39
CA TYR A 96 0.43 6.65 -7.52
C TYR A 96 -0.25 7.98 -7.75
N VAL A 97 -0.65 8.62 -6.67
CA VAL A 97 -1.42 9.87 -6.66
C VAL A 97 -0.72 10.88 -5.78
N THR A 98 -0.29 12.00 -6.36
CA THR A 98 0.46 13.05 -5.66
C THR A 98 -0.27 14.38 -5.81
N PRO A 99 -1.10 14.78 -4.84
CA PRO A 99 -1.76 16.07 -4.86
C PRO A 99 -0.82 17.21 -4.45
N ARG A 100 -0.96 18.35 -5.09
CA ARG A 100 -0.27 19.60 -4.77
C ARG A 100 -1.27 20.76 -4.72
N ILE A 101 -1.28 21.51 -3.63
CA ILE A 101 -2.18 22.65 -3.44
C ILE A 101 -1.69 23.85 -4.26
N GLU A 102 -2.62 24.51 -4.98
CA GLU A 102 -2.39 25.73 -5.74
C GLU A 102 -3.50 26.74 -5.42
N GLY A 103 -3.30 27.57 -4.40
CA GLY A 103 -4.32 28.50 -3.91
C GLY A 103 -5.55 27.76 -3.37
N ASN A 104 -6.71 27.98 -3.98
CA ASN A 104 -7.94 27.29 -3.62
C ASN A 104 -8.15 25.97 -4.41
N ASN A 105 -7.24 25.61 -5.30
CA ASN A 105 -7.31 24.43 -6.14
C ASN A 105 -6.20 23.45 -5.76
N ALA A 106 -6.24 22.25 -6.34
CA ALA A 106 -5.12 21.32 -6.30
C ALA A 106 -4.85 20.73 -7.68
N ILE A 107 -3.59 20.51 -7.99
CA ILE A 107 -3.16 19.68 -9.10
C ILE A 107 -2.84 18.30 -8.56
N VAL A 108 -3.49 17.28 -9.07
CA VAL A 108 -3.29 15.88 -8.70
C VAL A 108 -2.47 15.22 -9.80
N GLU A 109 -1.20 14.97 -9.53
CA GLU A 109 -0.35 14.19 -10.44
C GLU A 109 -0.68 12.70 -10.27
N ILE A 110 -0.81 12.01 -11.40
CA ILE A 110 -1.21 10.61 -11.47
C ILE A 110 -0.16 9.87 -12.28
N GLU A 111 0.38 8.80 -11.70
CA GLU A 111 1.20 7.83 -12.41
C GLU A 111 0.60 6.44 -12.23
N ALA A 112 0.47 5.68 -13.31
CA ALA A 112 0.07 4.29 -13.22
C ALA A 112 0.99 3.40 -14.05
N TYR A 113 1.25 2.21 -13.50
CA TYR A 113 2.12 1.20 -14.08
C TYR A 113 1.31 -0.08 -14.28
N PHE A 114 1.56 -0.79 -15.39
CA PHE A 114 0.83 -2.02 -15.69
C PHE A 114 1.67 -2.99 -16.53
N ALA A 115 1.36 -4.27 -16.40
CA ALA A 115 1.89 -5.34 -17.21
C ALA A 115 1.01 -5.54 -18.47
N GLY A 116 1.59 -6.09 -19.53
CA GLY A 116 0.91 -6.31 -20.80
C GLY A 116 0.70 -5.02 -21.58
N ASN A 117 -0.44 -4.90 -22.28
CA ASN A 117 -0.73 -3.80 -23.17
C ASN A 117 -2.10 -3.19 -22.89
N ALA A 118 -2.22 -1.88 -22.96
CA ALA A 118 -3.48 -1.14 -22.95
C ALA A 118 -3.48 -0.07 -24.05
N ASP A 119 -4.65 0.31 -24.55
CA ASP A 119 -4.78 1.39 -25.52
C ASP A 119 -4.79 2.74 -24.79
N GLU A 120 -5.41 2.77 -23.62
CA GLU A 120 -5.53 3.93 -22.76
C GLU A 120 -5.79 3.53 -21.31
N VAL A 121 -5.57 4.47 -20.40
CA VAL A 121 -5.96 4.37 -18.97
C VAL A 121 -6.94 5.49 -18.66
N VAL A 122 -8.15 5.12 -18.30
CA VAL A 122 -9.16 6.08 -17.86
C VAL A 122 -9.04 6.25 -16.36
N VAL A 123 -8.82 7.48 -15.92
CA VAL A 123 -8.74 7.83 -14.51
C VAL A 123 -9.89 8.73 -14.13
N SER A 124 -10.66 8.33 -13.13
CA SER A 124 -11.81 9.06 -12.63
C SER A 124 -11.59 9.41 -11.15
N ILE A 125 -11.80 10.68 -10.80
CA ILE A 125 -11.89 11.16 -9.41
C ILE A 125 -13.34 11.52 -9.17
N ASP A 126 -13.98 10.85 -8.21
CA ASP A 126 -15.41 10.99 -7.94
C ASP A 126 -15.82 12.44 -7.71
N SER A 127 -16.91 12.85 -8.36
CA SER A 127 -17.47 14.22 -8.28
C SER A 127 -16.54 15.34 -8.75
N VAL A 128 -15.41 15.01 -9.39
CA VAL A 128 -14.44 15.99 -9.92
C VAL A 128 -14.36 15.91 -11.43
N SER A 129 -13.70 14.87 -11.95
CA SER A 129 -13.49 14.72 -13.40
C SER A 129 -13.05 13.31 -13.77
N GLU A 130 -13.09 13.05 -15.07
CA GLU A 130 -12.48 11.90 -15.72
C GLU A 130 -11.43 12.39 -16.72
N THR A 131 -10.32 11.69 -16.81
CA THR A 131 -9.27 11.96 -17.79
C THR A 131 -8.80 10.67 -18.45
N VAL A 132 -8.36 10.78 -19.70
CA VAL A 132 -7.81 9.66 -20.47
C VAL A 132 -6.31 9.89 -20.63
N LEU A 133 -5.53 8.89 -20.27
CA LEU A 133 -4.08 8.90 -20.35
C LEU A 133 -3.61 7.83 -21.34
N TYR A 134 -2.66 8.20 -22.20
CA TYR A 134 -2.11 7.29 -23.19
C TYR A 134 -0.78 6.71 -22.74
N PRO A 135 -0.58 5.39 -22.86
CA PRO A 135 0.60 4.72 -22.31
C PRO A 135 1.86 4.95 -23.14
N THR A 136 2.97 4.98 -22.43
CA THR A 136 4.31 4.73 -22.96
C THR A 136 4.80 3.38 -22.46
N TYR A 137 5.72 2.74 -23.18
CA TYR A 137 6.20 1.41 -22.86
C TYR A 137 7.72 1.38 -22.72
N GLU A 138 8.17 0.72 -21.65
CA GLU A 138 9.57 0.46 -21.42
C GLU A 138 9.73 -0.97 -20.87
N ASN A 139 10.61 -1.79 -21.48
CA ASN A 139 10.86 -3.17 -21.07
C ASN A 139 9.57 -4.02 -20.92
N ASN A 140 8.63 -3.91 -21.85
CA ASN A 140 7.32 -4.57 -21.83
C ASN A 140 6.41 -4.19 -20.64
N LYS A 141 6.72 -3.12 -19.90
CA LYS A 141 5.83 -2.52 -18.91
C LYS A 141 5.25 -1.23 -19.44
N GLY A 142 3.96 -1.04 -19.25
CA GLY A 142 3.26 0.18 -19.60
C GLY A 142 3.28 1.18 -18.46
N LYS A 143 3.37 2.46 -18.81
CA LYS A 143 3.29 3.57 -17.87
C LYS A 143 2.42 4.67 -18.46
N VAL A 144 1.56 5.24 -17.64
CA VAL A 144 0.91 6.52 -17.93
C VAL A 144 1.29 7.56 -16.90
N LYS A 145 1.33 8.83 -17.32
CA LYS A 145 1.49 9.98 -16.45
C LYS A 145 0.59 11.10 -16.92
N GLY A 146 -0.06 11.77 -15.98
CA GLY A 146 -0.91 12.93 -16.25
C GLY A 146 -1.29 13.66 -14.99
N SER A 147 -2.16 14.65 -15.12
CA SER A 147 -2.65 15.42 -13.97
C SER A 147 -4.10 15.81 -14.14
N VAL A 148 -4.77 16.03 -13.02
CA VAL A 148 -6.13 16.53 -12.93
C VAL A 148 -6.16 17.71 -11.99
N GLU A 149 -6.85 18.79 -12.37
CA GLU A 149 -7.14 19.92 -11.49
C GLU A 149 -8.42 19.67 -10.69
N ILE A 150 -8.34 19.84 -9.36
CA ILE A 150 -9.49 19.90 -8.48
C ILE A 150 -9.74 21.37 -8.11
N LYS A 151 -10.84 21.93 -8.58
CA LYS A 151 -11.24 23.31 -8.26
C LYS A 151 -11.94 23.37 -6.91
N ASN A 152 -11.67 24.43 -6.13
CA ASN A 152 -12.22 24.62 -4.79
C ASN A 152 -12.03 23.36 -3.93
N VAL A 153 -10.76 22.93 -3.83
CA VAL A 153 -10.40 21.66 -3.22
C VAL A 153 -10.82 21.54 -1.75
N HIS A 154 -11.40 20.41 -1.40
CA HIS A 154 -11.67 20.04 -0.02
C HIS A 154 -10.41 19.41 0.60
N LEU A 155 -9.79 20.12 1.53
CA LEU A 155 -8.54 19.66 2.15
C LEU A 155 -8.80 18.61 3.23
N TRP A 156 -7.88 17.66 3.33
CA TRP A 156 -7.82 16.79 4.51
C TRP A 156 -7.20 17.57 5.68
N ASN A 157 -7.95 17.72 6.78
CA ASN A 157 -7.57 18.50 7.96
C ASN A 157 -7.44 17.66 9.24
N GLY A 158 -6.82 16.50 9.17
CA GLY A 158 -6.63 15.61 10.32
C GLY A 158 -7.96 15.10 10.88
N LEU A 159 -8.09 15.07 12.21
CA LEU A 159 -9.29 14.58 12.88
C LEU A 159 -10.51 15.50 12.70
N ALA A 160 -10.28 16.79 12.46
CA ALA A 160 -11.37 17.77 12.34
C ALA A 160 -12.16 17.58 11.05
N ASP A 161 -11.49 17.18 9.98
CA ASP A 161 -12.10 16.96 8.66
C ASP A 161 -11.22 16.01 7.83
N PRO A 162 -11.34 14.69 8.01
CA PRO A 162 -10.52 13.69 7.36
C PRO A 162 -11.01 13.36 5.93
N TYR A 163 -11.29 14.39 5.13
CA TYR A 163 -11.87 14.21 3.81
C TYR A 163 -10.91 13.48 2.84
N LEU A 164 -11.44 12.47 2.14
CA LEU A 164 -10.71 11.70 1.13
C LEU A 164 -11.48 11.70 -0.20
N TYR A 165 -10.76 11.95 -1.28
CA TYR A 165 -11.25 11.71 -2.63
C TYR A 165 -11.10 10.23 -2.98
N ASN A 166 -12.08 9.67 -3.69
CA ASN A 166 -11.95 8.36 -4.32
C ASN A 166 -11.38 8.52 -5.73
N ILE A 167 -10.48 7.64 -6.09
CA ILE A 167 -9.90 7.57 -7.43
C ILE A 167 -10.01 6.16 -7.98
N THR A 168 -10.38 6.07 -9.25
CA THR A 168 -10.45 4.81 -10.00
C THR A 168 -9.55 4.94 -11.22
N ALA A 169 -8.70 3.95 -11.46
CA ALA A 169 -7.98 3.82 -12.72
C ALA A 169 -8.43 2.52 -13.42
N THR A 170 -8.74 2.62 -14.71
CA THR A 170 -9.23 1.51 -15.53
C THR A 170 -8.34 1.37 -16.77
N LEU A 171 -7.75 0.19 -16.95
CA LEU A 171 -7.06 -0.18 -18.20
C LEU A 171 -8.08 -0.51 -19.27
N ILE A 172 -7.94 0.11 -20.42
CA ILE A 172 -8.78 -0.14 -21.60
C ILE A 172 -7.95 -0.81 -22.70
N LYS A 173 -8.45 -1.91 -23.23
CA LYS A 173 -7.90 -2.62 -24.38
C LYS A 173 -9.01 -2.97 -25.35
N ASN A 174 -8.84 -2.62 -26.64
CA ASN A 174 -9.86 -2.85 -27.68
C ASN A 174 -11.25 -2.30 -27.27
N LYS A 175 -11.27 -1.11 -26.66
CA LYS A 175 -12.47 -0.43 -26.13
C LYS A 175 -13.20 -1.19 -25.01
N GLN A 176 -12.54 -2.15 -24.37
CA GLN A 176 -13.09 -2.91 -23.25
C GLN A 176 -12.22 -2.70 -21.99
N PRO A 177 -12.82 -2.56 -20.82
CA PRO A 177 -12.08 -2.55 -19.57
C PRO A 177 -11.48 -3.94 -19.32
N VAL A 178 -10.18 -4.00 -19.09
CA VAL A 178 -9.45 -5.26 -18.85
C VAL A 178 -8.96 -5.39 -17.42
N ASP A 179 -8.75 -4.26 -16.72
CA ASP A 179 -8.43 -4.25 -15.29
C ASP A 179 -8.84 -2.92 -14.66
N ARG A 180 -9.05 -2.92 -13.34
CA ARG A 180 -9.47 -1.74 -12.59
C ARG A 180 -8.96 -1.76 -11.18
N ILE A 181 -8.43 -0.63 -10.73
CA ILE A 181 -8.03 -0.43 -9.33
C ILE A 181 -8.71 0.79 -8.73
N TYR A 182 -8.93 0.73 -7.41
CA TYR A 182 -9.53 1.77 -6.60
C TYR A 182 -8.57 2.20 -5.52
N ASP A 183 -8.52 3.50 -5.25
CA ASP A 183 -7.79 4.04 -4.13
C ASP A 183 -8.46 5.30 -3.57
N ARG A 184 -7.91 5.83 -2.47
CA ARG A 184 -8.35 7.07 -1.85
C ARG A 184 -7.15 7.92 -1.51
N PHE A 185 -7.29 9.23 -1.64
CA PHE A 185 -6.24 10.17 -1.28
C PHE A 185 -6.81 11.42 -0.61
N GLY A 186 -6.06 11.99 0.33
CA GLY A 186 -6.36 13.28 0.93
C GLY A 186 -5.46 14.35 0.36
N VAL A 187 -6.03 15.52 0.06
CA VAL A 187 -5.26 16.68 -0.38
C VAL A 187 -4.85 17.47 0.84
N ARG A 188 -3.55 17.52 1.10
CA ARG A 188 -2.96 18.27 2.21
C ARG A 188 -1.53 18.66 1.89
N GLU A 189 -1.06 19.68 2.58
CA GLU A 189 0.36 19.99 2.69
C GLU A 189 0.77 20.04 4.17
N TYR A 190 2.01 19.76 4.46
CA TYR A 190 2.54 19.91 5.80
C TYR A 190 4.02 20.31 5.75
N TYR A 191 4.45 20.99 6.79
CA TYR A 191 5.85 21.29 7.02
C TYR A 191 6.16 21.34 8.52
N ILE A 192 7.43 21.26 8.84
CA ILE A 192 7.94 21.38 10.20
C ILE A 192 8.78 22.64 10.31
N ASP A 193 8.41 23.50 11.23
CA ASP A 193 9.18 24.67 11.63
C ASP A 193 9.97 24.34 12.90
N SER A 194 11.26 24.62 12.94
CA SER A 194 12.14 24.26 14.05
C SER A 194 11.77 24.93 15.39
N GLU A 195 11.09 26.07 15.35
CA GLU A 195 10.70 26.83 16.54
C GLU A 195 9.20 26.70 16.84
N LYS A 196 8.37 26.55 15.82
CA LYS A 196 6.90 26.58 15.94
C LYS A 196 6.24 25.22 15.81
N GLY A 197 6.99 24.17 15.45
CA GLY A 197 6.52 22.80 15.36
C GLY A 197 5.86 22.44 14.02
N PHE A 198 4.87 21.56 14.07
CA PHE A 198 4.20 21.01 12.89
C PHE A 198 3.05 21.89 12.40
N PHE A 199 2.98 22.07 11.10
CA PHE A 199 1.93 22.79 10.40
C PHE A 199 1.22 21.89 9.40
N LEU A 200 -0.12 21.98 9.39
CA LEU A 200 -0.99 21.30 8.44
C LEU A 200 -1.81 22.36 7.69
N ASN A 201 -1.75 22.34 6.34
CA ASN A 201 -2.45 23.29 5.47
C ASN A 201 -2.22 24.77 5.89
N GLY A 202 -0.95 25.10 6.19
CA GLY A 202 -0.53 26.44 6.59
C GLY A 202 -0.91 26.85 8.02
N LYS A 203 -1.59 25.99 8.80
CA LYS A 203 -1.99 26.27 10.19
C LYS A 203 -1.17 25.43 11.17
N SER A 204 -0.83 26.02 12.33
CA SER A 204 -0.19 25.28 13.41
C SER A 204 -1.10 24.12 13.84
N TYR A 205 -0.53 22.93 13.89
CA TYR A 205 -1.23 21.70 14.24
C TYR A 205 -0.37 20.89 15.25
N PRO A 206 -0.46 21.17 16.54
CA PRO A 206 0.31 20.46 17.54
C PRO A 206 0.02 18.96 17.51
N LEU A 207 1.09 18.16 17.43
CA LEU A 207 0.97 16.70 17.42
C LEU A 207 0.95 16.17 18.85
N HIS A 208 -0.15 15.55 19.24
CA HIS A 208 -0.32 14.80 20.47
C HIS A 208 -0.38 13.33 20.11
N GLY A 209 0.73 12.64 20.22
CA GLY A 209 0.90 11.31 19.68
C GLY A 209 1.25 10.25 20.69
N VAL A 210 1.04 9.00 20.28
CA VAL A 210 1.47 7.80 20.99
C VAL A 210 2.32 6.93 20.09
N SER A 211 3.21 6.13 20.68
CA SER A 211 3.85 5.02 20.00
C SER A 211 3.02 3.76 20.17
N ARG A 212 2.79 3.03 19.10
CA ARG A 212 2.03 1.78 19.13
C ARG A 212 2.86 0.64 18.60
N HIS A 213 3.01 -0.40 19.40
CA HIS A 213 3.42 -1.73 18.95
C HIS A 213 2.20 -2.52 18.50
N GLN A 214 2.33 -3.30 17.42
CA GLN A 214 1.23 -4.13 16.94
C GLN A 214 1.36 -5.56 17.53
N ASP A 215 1.15 -5.67 18.83
CA ASP A 215 1.06 -6.96 19.49
C ASP A 215 -0.03 -6.97 20.57
N ARG A 216 -0.55 -8.13 20.88
CA ARG A 216 -1.61 -8.31 21.88
C ARG A 216 -1.45 -9.65 22.59
N ALA A 217 -1.78 -9.69 23.87
CA ALA A 217 -1.76 -10.89 24.67
C ALA A 217 -2.60 -12.01 24.02
N GLY A 218 -2.03 -13.20 23.93
CA GLY A 218 -2.65 -14.41 23.40
C GLY A 218 -2.50 -14.62 21.88
N VAL A 219 -2.19 -13.55 21.11
CA VAL A 219 -2.04 -13.66 19.65
C VAL A 219 -0.68 -13.15 19.14
N GLY A 220 0.14 -12.54 20.00
CA GLY A 220 1.38 -11.90 19.56
C GLY A 220 1.08 -10.78 18.56
N ASN A 221 1.77 -10.76 17.43
CA ASN A 221 1.54 -9.76 16.37
C ASN A 221 0.58 -10.23 15.26
N ALA A 222 -0.09 -11.37 15.43
CA ALA A 222 -1.12 -11.84 14.50
C ALA A 222 -2.48 -11.18 14.79
N LEU A 223 -2.54 -9.85 14.70
CA LEU A 223 -3.72 -9.07 14.99
C LEU A 223 -4.74 -9.14 13.86
N THR A 224 -6.02 -9.23 14.23
CA THR A 224 -7.13 -9.06 13.27
C THR A 224 -7.41 -7.59 13.02
N LYS A 225 -8.18 -7.29 11.95
CA LYS A 225 -8.62 -5.94 11.63
C LYS A 225 -9.36 -5.29 12.81
N GLU A 226 -10.26 -6.02 13.47
CA GLU A 226 -11.03 -5.54 14.63
C GLU A 226 -10.11 -5.18 15.81
N MET A 227 -9.02 -5.92 16.01
CA MET A 227 -8.03 -5.59 17.04
C MET A 227 -7.32 -4.27 16.72
N HIS A 228 -6.97 -4.02 15.46
CA HIS A 228 -6.41 -2.75 15.02
C HIS A 228 -7.41 -1.60 15.19
N GLU A 229 -8.67 -1.78 14.81
CA GLU A 229 -9.74 -0.78 14.98
C GLU A 229 -9.95 -0.44 16.45
N ASN A 230 -10.00 -1.44 17.31
CA ASN A 230 -10.12 -1.22 18.76
C ASN A 230 -8.95 -0.41 19.35
N ASP A 231 -7.71 -0.67 18.90
CA ASP A 231 -6.57 0.14 19.33
C ASP A 231 -6.70 1.59 18.86
N MET A 232 -7.19 1.83 17.63
CA MET A 232 -7.43 3.18 17.13
C MET A 232 -8.51 3.91 17.94
N ASP A 233 -9.60 3.23 18.31
CA ASP A 233 -10.66 3.80 19.14
C ASP A 233 -10.14 4.22 20.52
N ILE A 234 -9.31 3.38 21.14
CA ILE A 234 -8.67 3.71 22.43
C ILE A 234 -7.76 4.93 22.29
N ILE A 235 -6.92 4.97 21.25
CA ILE A 235 -5.98 6.06 20.99
C ILE A 235 -6.74 7.37 20.74
N LEU A 236 -7.82 7.33 19.96
CA LEU A 236 -8.68 8.48 19.74
C LEU A 236 -9.37 8.95 21.03
N SER A 237 -9.84 8.03 21.87
CA SER A 237 -10.48 8.36 23.14
C SER A 237 -9.56 9.06 24.14
N MET A 238 -8.24 8.87 24.00
CA MET A 238 -7.22 9.58 24.78
C MET A 238 -6.96 11.02 24.27
N GLY A 239 -7.55 11.43 23.16
CA GLY A 239 -7.32 12.72 22.52
C GLY A 239 -6.05 12.79 21.67
N ALA A 240 -5.46 11.65 21.32
CA ALA A 240 -4.32 11.62 20.42
C ALA A 240 -4.73 11.89 18.97
N ASN A 241 -3.92 12.67 18.26
CA ASN A 241 -4.13 13.04 16.85
C ASN A 241 -3.00 12.55 15.94
N SER A 242 -2.06 11.79 16.49
CA SER A 242 -0.94 11.21 15.74
C SER A 242 -0.49 9.89 16.36
N ILE A 243 0.06 9.02 15.51
CA ILE A 243 0.57 7.70 15.93
C ILE A 243 1.94 7.49 15.29
N ARG A 244 2.89 7.05 16.10
CA ARG A 244 4.12 6.45 15.60
C ARG A 244 3.94 4.94 15.59
N LEU A 245 3.96 4.34 14.43
CA LEU A 245 4.02 2.88 14.32
C LEU A 245 5.43 2.42 14.69
N ALA A 246 5.57 1.79 15.83
CA ALA A 246 6.84 1.40 16.39
C ALA A 246 7.05 -0.12 16.26
N HIS A 247 8.10 -0.56 15.57
CA HIS A 247 9.14 0.19 14.83
C HIS A 247 9.16 -0.23 13.36
N TYR A 248 8.09 -0.79 12.87
CA TYR A 248 7.95 -1.47 11.60
C TYR A 248 6.60 -1.12 10.95
N GLN A 249 6.48 -1.48 9.69
CA GLN A 249 5.31 -1.20 8.85
C GLN A 249 4.14 -2.14 9.12
#